data_65e31b7360e688cce7e31261de768ef8
#
_entry.id   65e31b7360e688cce7e31261de768ef8
#
_cell.length_a   1.000
_cell.length_b   1.000
_cell.length_c   1.000
_cell.angle_alpha   90.00
_cell.angle_beta   90.00
_cell.angle_gamma   90.00
#
_symmetry.space_group_name_H-M   'P 1'
#
loop_
_entity.id
_entity.type
_entity.pdbx_description
1 polymer ?
#
loop_
_entity_poly.entity_id
_entity_poly.type
_entity_poly.pdbx_seq_one_letter_code
_entity_poly.pdbx_strand_id
1 'polypeptide(L)'
;LEQSIKNLVEKTESIGNRADRLVETLLYQPKSQGDWGELVVKEMLESQGLKEGIHYVYQPTLRDEKGQTLRNEETNKIMRPDFILHLDDKEDVIIDSKMTITSYDNYVHAKTDDERQMYAKEILTSIHNHINELRRANYSAYIENGRRSADFVFMFIPNEGAMQVALAHEKNLWRDTFLKDRIFIVSEMNLYAALRIVNVTWRQIEQNKSYAKVF
;
A
#
# COMPACT_ATOMS: atom_id res chain seq x y z
N LEU A 1 18.58 -18.03 -41.10
CA LEU A 1 17.69 -16.88 -40.94
C LEU A 1 16.27 -17.32 -40.53
N GLU A 2 15.68 -18.29 -41.26
CA GLU A 2 14.33 -18.82 -41.01
C GLU A 2 14.19 -19.43 -39.61
N GLN A 3 15.16 -20.26 -39.19
CA GLN A 3 15.18 -20.87 -37.85
C GLN A 3 15.31 -19.81 -36.74
N SER A 4 16.07 -18.74 -36.98
CA SER A 4 16.22 -17.65 -35.99
C SER A 4 14.94 -16.83 -35.83
N ILE A 5 14.20 -16.62 -36.96
CA ILE A 5 12.91 -15.95 -36.94
C ILE A 5 11.87 -16.81 -36.19
N LYS A 6 11.82 -18.11 -36.47
CA LYS A 6 10.93 -19.06 -35.81
C LYS A 6 11.17 -19.10 -34.31
N ASN A 7 12.42 -19.18 -33.87
CA ASN A 7 12.80 -19.14 -32.45
C ASN A 7 12.44 -17.82 -31.77
N LEU A 8 12.49 -16.70 -32.51
CA LEU A 8 12.10 -15.39 -32.01
C LEU A 8 10.58 -15.31 -31.79
N VAL A 9 9.81 -15.81 -32.77
CA VAL A 9 8.33 -15.88 -32.65
C VAL A 9 7.92 -16.77 -31.48
N GLU A 10 8.47 -17.98 -31.36
CA GLU A 10 8.18 -18.89 -30.26
C GLU A 10 8.53 -18.27 -28.87
N LYS A 11 9.64 -17.56 -28.77
CA LYS A 11 10.00 -16.82 -27.54
C LYS A 11 9.03 -15.69 -27.25
N THR A 12 8.62 -14.94 -28.26
CA THR A 12 7.67 -13.83 -28.10
C THR A 12 6.29 -14.32 -27.66
N GLU A 13 5.81 -15.41 -28.26
CA GLU A 13 4.55 -16.07 -27.84
C GLU A 13 4.65 -16.64 -26.42
N SER A 14 5.79 -17.22 -26.05
CA SER A 14 6.01 -17.71 -24.68
C SER A 14 6.01 -16.59 -23.64
N ILE A 15 6.57 -15.41 -24.00
CA ILE A 15 6.54 -14.23 -23.13
C ILE A 15 5.11 -13.69 -23.01
N GLY A 16 4.37 -13.59 -24.12
CA GLY A 16 2.97 -13.19 -24.13
C GLY A 16 2.11 -14.09 -23.24
N ASN A 17 2.19 -15.42 -23.41
CA ASN A 17 1.44 -16.39 -22.61
C ASN A 17 1.81 -16.35 -21.12
N ARG A 18 3.05 -16.00 -20.77
CA ARG A 18 3.44 -15.82 -19.35
C ARG A 18 2.87 -14.53 -18.77
N ALA A 19 2.89 -13.45 -19.55
CA ALA A 19 2.28 -12.18 -19.16
C ALA A 19 0.77 -12.33 -18.93
N ASP A 20 0.07 -12.99 -19.86
CA ASP A 20 -1.37 -13.26 -19.75
C ASP A 20 -1.71 -14.08 -18.51
N ARG A 21 -0.94 -15.14 -18.22
CA ARG A 21 -1.12 -15.93 -17.00
C ARG A 21 -0.87 -15.14 -15.73
N LEU A 22 0.09 -14.21 -15.75
CA LEU A 22 0.39 -13.36 -14.62
C LEU A 22 -0.76 -12.38 -14.38
N VAL A 23 -1.29 -11.79 -15.43
CA VAL A 23 -2.48 -10.94 -15.40
C VAL A 23 -3.69 -11.71 -14.89
N GLU A 24 -3.98 -12.90 -15.42
CA GLU A 24 -5.07 -13.76 -14.94
C GLU A 24 -4.90 -14.09 -13.44
N THR A 25 -3.70 -14.45 -13.01
CA THR A 25 -3.43 -14.74 -11.60
C THR A 25 -3.70 -13.53 -10.71
N LEU A 26 -3.27 -12.35 -11.14
CA LEU A 26 -3.51 -11.10 -10.41
C LEU A 26 -5.00 -10.72 -10.40
N LEU A 27 -5.71 -10.89 -11.52
CA LEU A 27 -7.12 -10.53 -11.62
C LEU A 27 -8.04 -11.43 -10.78
N TYR A 28 -7.77 -12.74 -10.73
CA TYR A 28 -8.71 -13.71 -10.18
C TYR A 28 -8.29 -14.33 -8.84
N GLN A 29 -7.11 -14.01 -8.31
CA GLN A 29 -6.65 -14.51 -7.02
C GLN A 29 -6.47 -13.37 -6.02
N PRO A 30 -7.40 -13.17 -5.06
CA PRO A 30 -7.34 -12.07 -4.09
C PRO A 30 -6.04 -12.03 -3.28
N LYS A 31 -5.46 -13.19 -2.97
CA LYS A 31 -4.16 -13.26 -2.28
C LYS A 31 -3.04 -12.67 -3.14
N SER A 32 -2.99 -13.03 -4.43
CA SER A 32 -1.97 -12.51 -5.35
C SER A 32 -2.09 -11.00 -5.57
N GLN A 33 -3.31 -10.46 -5.49
CA GLN A 33 -3.54 -9.01 -5.54
C GLN A 33 -2.94 -8.32 -4.31
N GLY A 34 -3.16 -8.86 -3.11
CA GLY A 34 -2.56 -8.34 -1.88
C GLY A 34 -1.04 -8.40 -1.95
N ASP A 35 -0.48 -9.56 -2.23
CA ASP A 35 0.97 -9.80 -2.35
C ASP A 35 1.62 -8.83 -3.37
N TRP A 36 0.93 -8.53 -4.48
CA TRP A 36 1.44 -7.58 -5.48
C TRP A 36 1.43 -6.13 -4.96
N GLY A 37 0.37 -5.70 -4.31
CA GLY A 37 0.31 -4.36 -3.71
C GLY A 37 1.41 -4.14 -2.67
N GLU A 38 1.67 -5.13 -1.83
CA GLU A 38 2.77 -5.12 -0.88
C GLU A 38 4.14 -5.08 -1.59
N LEU A 39 4.31 -5.83 -2.69
CA LEU A 39 5.53 -5.79 -3.50
C LEU A 39 5.80 -4.40 -4.06
N VAL A 40 4.77 -3.73 -4.59
CA VAL A 40 4.90 -2.35 -5.11
C VAL A 40 5.35 -1.39 -4.01
N VAL A 41 4.76 -1.45 -2.81
CA VAL A 41 5.20 -0.62 -1.68
C VAL A 41 6.65 -0.90 -1.33
N LYS A 42 7.06 -2.18 -1.28
CA LYS A 42 8.43 -2.57 -0.97
C LYS A 42 9.42 -2.03 -2.00
N GLU A 43 9.14 -2.19 -3.28
CA GLU A 43 9.97 -1.64 -4.36
C GLU A 43 10.08 -0.10 -4.28
N MET A 44 8.99 0.58 -3.93
CA MET A 44 9.01 2.03 -3.74
C MET A 44 9.91 2.43 -2.56
N LEU A 45 9.83 1.76 -1.41
CA LEU A 45 10.69 1.99 -0.26
C LEU A 45 12.17 1.80 -0.62
N GLU A 46 12.51 0.68 -1.25
CA GLU A 46 13.87 0.34 -1.67
C GLU A 46 14.42 1.32 -2.73
N SER A 47 13.59 1.74 -3.70
CA SER A 47 13.97 2.73 -4.72
C SER A 47 14.33 4.10 -4.14
N GLN A 48 13.73 4.45 -3.00
CA GLN A 48 14.10 5.65 -2.24
C GLN A 48 15.33 5.46 -1.35
N GLY A 49 15.95 4.27 -1.34
CA GLY A 49 17.10 3.95 -0.50
C GLY A 49 16.74 3.67 0.96
N LEU A 50 15.45 3.47 1.26
CA LEU A 50 14.99 3.04 2.58
C LEU A 50 15.26 1.54 2.73
N LYS A 51 15.72 1.11 3.92
CA LYS A 51 16.18 -0.25 4.20
C LYS A 51 15.29 -0.93 5.23
N GLU A 52 14.90 -2.16 4.95
CA GLU A 52 14.18 -3.01 5.91
C GLU A 52 14.99 -3.21 7.19
N GLY A 53 14.31 -3.19 8.32
CA GLY A 53 14.92 -3.30 9.65
C GLY A 53 15.60 -2.02 10.17
N ILE A 54 15.72 -0.97 9.34
CA ILE A 54 16.28 0.34 9.73
C ILE A 54 15.25 1.44 9.56
N HIS A 55 14.64 1.54 8.38
CA HIS A 55 13.72 2.60 8.02
C HIS A 55 12.28 2.13 7.94
N TYR A 56 12.06 0.82 7.77
CA TYR A 56 10.75 0.21 7.78
C TYR A 56 10.81 -1.26 8.24
N VAL A 57 9.67 -1.78 8.66
CA VAL A 57 9.48 -3.20 8.99
C VAL A 57 8.32 -3.74 8.16
N TYR A 58 8.52 -4.90 7.54
CA TYR A 58 7.52 -5.59 6.74
C TYR A 58 6.75 -6.60 7.58
N GLN A 59 5.44 -6.58 7.48
CA GLN A 59 4.49 -7.47 8.16
C GLN A 59 4.78 -7.70 9.67
N PRO A 60 5.02 -6.65 10.47
CA PRO A 60 5.32 -6.80 11.88
C PRO A 60 4.10 -7.27 12.68
N THR A 61 4.33 -7.96 13.77
CA THR A 61 3.30 -8.19 14.78
C THR A 61 3.34 -7.05 15.78
N LEU A 62 2.24 -6.29 15.89
CA LEU A 62 2.16 -5.17 16.82
C LEU A 62 2.12 -5.65 18.27
N ARG A 63 2.79 -4.90 19.16
CA ARG A 63 2.88 -5.18 20.60
C ARG A 63 2.56 -3.93 21.41
N ASP A 64 2.03 -4.12 22.60
CA ASP A 64 1.81 -3.05 23.59
C ASP A 64 3.10 -2.73 24.37
N GLU A 65 3.03 -1.74 25.27
CA GLU A 65 4.14 -1.34 26.15
C GLU A 65 4.68 -2.48 27.02
N LYS A 66 3.88 -3.53 27.28
CA LYS A 66 4.25 -4.71 28.06
C LYS A 66 4.80 -5.84 27.18
N GLY A 67 4.93 -5.62 25.87
CA GLY A 67 5.39 -6.60 24.89
C GLY A 67 4.34 -7.65 24.53
N GLN A 68 3.07 -7.48 24.93
CA GLN A 68 2.00 -8.40 24.56
C GLN A 68 1.51 -8.11 23.15
N THR A 69 1.21 -9.17 22.41
CA THR A 69 0.69 -9.06 21.03
C THR A 69 -0.67 -8.35 21.03
N LEU A 70 -0.74 -7.25 20.30
CA LEU A 70 -1.98 -6.51 20.10
C LEU A 70 -2.95 -7.32 19.25
N ARG A 71 -4.21 -7.30 19.67
CA ARG A 71 -5.32 -7.93 18.97
C ARG A 71 -6.41 -6.90 18.71
N ASN A 72 -7.04 -7.04 17.57
CA ASN A 72 -8.23 -6.25 17.25
C ASN A 72 -9.34 -6.55 18.26
N GLU A 73 -9.92 -5.52 18.85
CA GLU A 73 -10.93 -5.65 19.92
C GLU A 73 -12.21 -6.36 19.45
N GLU A 74 -12.61 -6.17 18.18
CA GLU A 74 -13.84 -6.77 17.64
C GLU A 74 -13.64 -8.20 17.14
N THR A 75 -12.51 -8.46 16.46
CA THR A 75 -12.28 -9.74 15.75
C THR A 75 -11.37 -10.69 16.50
N ASN A 76 -10.69 -10.22 17.56
CA ASN A 76 -9.64 -10.92 18.30
C ASN A 76 -8.46 -11.41 17.42
N LYS A 77 -8.35 -10.94 16.17
CA LYS A 77 -7.23 -11.26 15.30
C LYS A 77 -5.99 -10.46 15.71
N ILE A 78 -4.82 -11.07 15.50
CA ILE A 78 -3.53 -10.39 15.70
C ILE A 78 -3.45 -9.19 14.74
N MET A 79 -3.06 -8.05 15.27
CA MET A 79 -2.85 -6.83 14.48
C MET A 79 -1.51 -6.92 13.78
N ARG A 80 -1.56 -6.97 12.46
CA ARG A 80 -0.39 -7.12 11.59
C ARG A 80 -0.56 -6.26 10.34
N PRO A 81 -0.12 -4.99 10.39
CA PRO A 81 -0.11 -4.14 9.21
C PRO A 81 0.90 -4.65 8.18
N ASP A 82 0.76 -4.23 6.92
CA ASP A 82 1.69 -4.64 5.88
C ASP A 82 3.07 -4.04 6.10
N PHE A 83 3.13 -2.74 6.46
CA PHE A 83 4.39 -2.06 6.75
C PHE A 83 4.26 -1.11 7.93
N ILE A 84 5.35 -0.99 8.69
CA ILE A 84 5.61 0.15 9.58
C ILE A 84 6.77 0.92 8.97
N LEU A 85 6.54 2.18 8.63
CA LEU A 85 7.56 3.12 8.15
C LEU A 85 7.99 4.01 9.31
N HIS A 86 9.27 4.05 9.61
CA HIS A 86 9.85 4.95 10.59
C HIS A 86 10.00 6.35 9.99
N LEU A 87 9.26 7.32 10.50
CA LEU A 87 9.35 8.72 10.05
C LEU A 87 10.61 9.40 10.56
N ASP A 88 10.95 9.09 11.81
CA ASP A 88 12.17 9.53 12.51
C ASP A 88 12.58 8.53 13.60
N ASP A 89 13.36 8.95 14.58
CA ASP A 89 13.82 8.11 15.70
C ASP A 89 12.70 7.71 16.69
N LYS A 90 11.52 8.32 16.62
CA LYS A 90 10.47 8.18 17.64
C LYS A 90 9.08 7.85 17.08
N GLU A 91 8.83 8.17 15.83
CA GLU A 91 7.50 8.14 15.26
C GLU A 91 7.41 7.22 14.06
N ASP A 92 6.36 6.41 14.03
CA ASP A 92 6.08 5.41 13.03
C ASP A 92 4.76 5.70 12.35
N VAL A 93 4.67 5.46 11.05
CA VAL A 93 3.42 5.44 10.31
C VAL A 93 3.18 4.07 9.70
N ILE A 94 1.94 3.65 9.75
CA ILE A 94 1.52 2.38 9.15
C ILE A 94 1.16 2.61 7.69
N ILE A 95 1.59 1.70 6.81
CA ILE A 95 1.14 1.62 5.44
C ILE A 95 0.43 0.28 5.29
N ASP A 96 -0.82 0.33 4.86
CA ASP A 96 -1.64 -0.84 4.57
C ASP A 96 -2.05 -0.79 3.11
N SER A 97 -1.75 -1.86 2.37
CA SER A 97 -1.96 -1.94 0.94
C SER A 97 -3.26 -2.67 0.64
N LYS A 98 -4.15 -2.03 -0.12
CA LYS A 98 -5.37 -2.68 -0.57
C LYS A 98 -5.55 -2.52 -2.07
N MET A 99 -5.83 -3.63 -2.71
CA MET A 99 -5.95 -3.68 -4.15
C MET A 99 -7.38 -3.99 -4.60
N THR A 100 -7.83 -3.24 -5.60
CA THR A 100 -9.15 -3.39 -6.25
C THR A 100 -8.99 -3.59 -7.76
N ILE A 101 -8.07 -4.51 -8.17
CA ILE A 101 -7.77 -4.72 -9.59
C ILE A 101 -9.00 -5.21 -10.36
N THR A 102 -9.68 -6.24 -9.84
CA THR A 102 -10.77 -6.91 -10.58
C THR A 102 -11.89 -5.95 -10.93
N SER A 103 -12.36 -5.16 -9.97
CA SER A 103 -13.44 -4.21 -10.23
C SER A 103 -13.01 -3.09 -11.18
N TYR A 104 -11.73 -2.69 -11.15
CA TYR A 104 -11.21 -1.70 -12.08
C TYR A 104 -11.04 -2.28 -13.49
N ASP A 105 -10.56 -3.49 -13.63
CA ASP A 105 -10.47 -4.19 -14.93
C ASP A 105 -11.86 -4.31 -15.57
N ASN A 106 -12.84 -4.75 -14.82
CA ASN A 106 -14.24 -4.81 -15.26
C ASN A 106 -14.78 -3.42 -15.67
N TYR A 107 -14.43 -2.37 -14.93
CA TYR A 107 -14.79 -1.00 -15.25
C TYR A 107 -14.24 -0.56 -16.61
N VAL A 108 -12.96 -0.87 -16.88
CA VAL A 108 -12.29 -0.51 -18.15
C VAL A 108 -12.90 -1.27 -19.33
N HIS A 109 -13.26 -2.54 -19.14
CA HIS A 109 -13.81 -3.40 -20.18
C HIS A 109 -15.34 -3.39 -20.26
N ALA A 110 -16.02 -2.57 -19.47
CA ALA A 110 -17.47 -2.43 -19.49
C ALA A 110 -17.97 -2.00 -20.89
N LYS A 111 -18.99 -2.70 -21.38
CA LYS A 111 -19.54 -2.49 -22.73
C LYS A 111 -20.66 -1.45 -22.75
N THR A 112 -21.28 -1.20 -21.61
CA THR A 112 -22.40 -0.25 -21.46
C THR A 112 -22.09 0.74 -20.35
N ASP A 113 -22.76 1.90 -20.37
CA ASP A 113 -22.63 2.90 -19.32
C ASP A 113 -23.18 2.38 -17.98
N ASP A 114 -24.22 1.54 -18.01
CA ASP A 114 -24.80 0.93 -16.81
C ASP A 114 -23.80 -0.04 -16.14
N GLU A 115 -23.14 -0.89 -16.93
CA GLU A 115 -22.07 -1.76 -16.42
C GLU A 115 -20.93 -0.94 -15.83
N ARG A 116 -20.51 0.13 -16.52
CA ARG A 116 -19.44 1.00 -16.04
C ARG A 116 -19.79 1.68 -14.71
N GLN A 117 -21.01 2.15 -14.56
CA GLN A 117 -21.48 2.72 -13.29
C GLN A 117 -21.57 1.68 -12.17
N MET A 118 -21.96 0.44 -12.50
CA MET A 118 -22.00 -0.65 -11.54
C MET A 118 -20.58 -0.95 -11.01
N TYR A 119 -19.60 -1.12 -11.89
CA TYR A 119 -18.22 -1.41 -11.48
C TYR A 119 -17.57 -0.23 -10.75
N ALA A 120 -17.90 1.00 -11.11
CA ALA A 120 -17.46 2.17 -10.35
C ALA A 120 -17.97 2.16 -8.90
N LYS A 121 -19.22 1.75 -8.68
CA LYS A 121 -19.77 1.57 -7.32
C LYS A 121 -19.10 0.43 -6.56
N GLU A 122 -18.73 -0.65 -7.23
CA GLU A 122 -17.97 -1.75 -6.62
C GLU A 122 -16.59 -1.29 -6.15
N ILE A 123 -15.87 -0.49 -6.96
CA ILE A 123 -14.58 0.11 -6.58
C ILE A 123 -14.77 0.94 -5.30
N LEU A 124 -15.75 1.85 -5.28
CA LEU A 124 -16.04 2.67 -4.10
C LEU A 124 -16.39 1.82 -2.88
N THR A 125 -17.24 0.82 -3.05
CA THR A 125 -17.62 -0.09 -1.95
C THR A 125 -16.40 -0.81 -1.38
N SER A 126 -15.50 -1.29 -2.23
CA SER A 126 -14.26 -1.93 -1.80
C SER A 126 -13.38 -0.95 -0.99
N ILE A 127 -13.22 0.29 -1.45
CA ILE A 127 -12.46 1.32 -0.75
C ILE A 127 -13.08 1.63 0.62
N HIS A 128 -14.41 1.83 0.69
CA HIS A 128 -15.10 2.08 1.95
C HIS A 128 -15.02 0.92 2.94
N ASN A 129 -15.11 -0.31 2.45
CA ASN A 129 -14.94 -1.50 3.28
C ASN A 129 -13.55 -1.50 3.92
N HIS A 130 -12.53 -1.18 3.14
CA HIS A 130 -11.16 -1.14 3.64
C HIS A 130 -10.91 0.02 4.62
N ILE A 131 -11.46 1.20 4.35
CA ILE A 131 -11.47 2.31 5.33
C ILE A 131 -12.09 1.85 6.65
N ASN A 132 -13.21 1.12 6.61
CA ASN A 132 -13.86 0.59 7.80
C ASN A 132 -12.99 -0.46 8.52
N GLU A 133 -12.29 -1.32 7.78
CA GLU A 133 -11.34 -2.29 8.35
C GLU A 133 -10.20 -1.58 9.09
N LEU A 134 -9.57 -0.58 8.47
CA LEU A 134 -8.49 0.19 9.07
C LEU A 134 -8.94 0.99 10.30
N ARG A 135 -10.13 1.59 10.24
CA ARG A 135 -10.71 2.29 11.40
C ARG A 135 -10.90 1.37 12.60
N ARG A 136 -11.39 0.13 12.37
CA ARG A 136 -11.56 -0.88 13.43
C ARG A 136 -10.23 -1.42 13.93
N ALA A 137 -9.20 -1.44 13.10
CA ALA A 137 -7.87 -1.89 13.49
C ALA A 137 -7.26 -1.02 14.59
N ASN A 138 -7.61 0.28 14.65
CA ASN A 138 -7.19 1.23 15.68
C ASN A 138 -5.69 1.17 16.01
N TYR A 139 -4.85 1.40 15.01
CA TYR A 139 -3.40 1.31 15.15
C TYR A 139 -2.78 2.36 16.11
N SER A 140 -3.58 3.32 16.63
CA SER A 140 -3.12 4.31 17.61
C SER A 140 -2.65 3.71 18.94
N ALA A 141 -3.06 2.48 19.25
CA ALA A 141 -2.61 1.74 20.43
C ALA A 141 -1.21 1.10 20.27
N TYR A 142 -0.57 1.29 19.11
CA TYR A 142 0.74 0.73 18.82
C TYR A 142 1.84 1.53 19.55
N ILE A 143 2.62 0.81 20.36
CA ILE A 143 3.85 1.33 20.99
C ILE A 143 4.90 0.22 20.94
N GLU A 144 6.02 0.45 20.27
CA GLU A 144 7.14 -0.48 20.21
C GLU A 144 8.46 0.23 20.53
N ASN A 145 9.24 -0.30 21.48
CA ASN A 145 10.57 0.19 21.84
C ASN A 145 10.65 1.71 22.15
N GLY A 146 9.59 2.28 22.77
CA GLY A 146 9.51 3.71 23.03
C GLY A 146 9.15 4.57 21.82
N ARG A 147 8.81 3.96 20.69
CA ARG A 147 8.25 4.62 19.51
C ARG A 147 6.73 4.66 19.61
N ARG A 148 6.11 5.59 18.93
CA ARG A 148 4.64 5.74 18.90
C ARG A 148 4.15 5.77 17.45
N SER A 149 2.92 5.36 17.25
CA SER A 149 2.26 5.52 15.96
C SER A 149 1.95 7.00 15.71
N ALA A 150 2.18 7.46 14.50
CA ALA A 150 1.65 8.72 14.01
C ALA A 150 0.11 8.73 14.15
N ASP A 151 -0.48 9.92 14.18
CA ASP A 151 -1.94 10.07 14.33
C ASP A 151 -2.71 9.77 13.05
N PHE A 152 -2.07 9.09 12.08
CA PHE A 152 -2.68 8.69 10.81
C PHE A 152 -2.07 7.38 10.27
N VAL A 153 -2.77 6.81 9.29
CA VAL A 153 -2.37 5.60 8.55
C VAL A 153 -2.40 5.90 7.06
N PHE A 154 -1.44 5.40 6.29
CA PHE A 154 -1.53 5.38 4.84
C PHE A 154 -2.30 4.16 4.36
N MET A 155 -3.41 4.39 3.65
CA MET A 155 -4.12 3.37 2.88
C MET A 155 -3.65 3.46 1.43
N PHE A 156 -2.81 2.51 1.02
CA PHE A 156 -2.22 2.51 -0.31
C PHE A 156 -3.11 1.78 -1.31
N ILE A 157 -3.46 2.47 -2.40
CA ILE A 157 -4.17 1.91 -3.55
C ILE A 157 -3.21 1.90 -4.75
N PRO A 158 -2.65 0.74 -5.14
CA PRO A 158 -1.64 0.64 -6.20
C PRO A 158 -2.22 0.76 -7.62
N ASN A 159 -3.44 1.27 -7.76
CA ASN A 159 -4.10 1.49 -9.04
C ASN A 159 -4.61 2.93 -9.14
N GLU A 160 -3.84 3.78 -9.81
CA GLU A 160 -4.19 5.18 -10.01
C GLU A 160 -5.54 5.36 -10.72
N GLY A 161 -5.85 4.48 -11.69
CA GLY A 161 -7.12 4.52 -12.41
C GLY A 161 -8.31 4.25 -11.49
N ALA A 162 -8.21 3.24 -10.61
CA ALA A 162 -9.26 2.97 -9.62
C ALA A 162 -9.46 4.15 -8.66
N MET A 163 -8.37 4.79 -8.23
CA MET A 163 -8.42 5.99 -7.41
C MET A 163 -9.13 7.15 -8.12
N GLN A 164 -8.83 7.39 -9.40
CA GLN A 164 -9.48 8.43 -10.20
C GLN A 164 -10.98 8.16 -10.37
N VAL A 165 -11.38 6.90 -10.61
CA VAL A 165 -12.79 6.51 -10.69
C VAL A 165 -13.49 6.81 -9.36
N ALA A 166 -12.89 6.44 -8.24
CA ALA A 166 -13.44 6.71 -6.92
C ALA A 166 -13.62 8.20 -6.66
N LEU A 167 -12.62 9.03 -6.96
CA LEU A 167 -12.67 10.48 -6.79
C LEU A 167 -13.66 11.17 -7.74
N ALA A 168 -13.89 10.62 -8.93
CA ALA A 168 -14.91 11.14 -9.85
C ALA A 168 -16.32 10.98 -9.27
N HIS A 169 -16.58 9.92 -8.49
CA HIS A 169 -17.86 9.63 -7.86
C HIS A 169 -17.99 10.27 -6.47
N GLU A 170 -16.90 10.33 -5.72
CA GLU A 170 -16.89 10.90 -4.36
C GLU A 170 -15.71 11.89 -4.21
N LYS A 171 -15.93 13.11 -4.66
CA LYS A 171 -14.88 14.16 -4.78
C LYS A 171 -14.12 14.46 -3.48
N ASN A 172 -14.76 14.28 -2.34
CA ASN A 172 -14.21 14.60 -1.04
C ASN A 172 -13.72 13.37 -0.28
N LEU A 173 -13.75 12.18 -0.88
CA LEU A 173 -13.41 10.90 -0.25
C LEU A 173 -12.14 10.98 0.58
N TRP A 174 -11.03 11.43 -0.02
CA TRP A 174 -9.72 11.53 0.66
C TRP A 174 -9.74 12.48 1.86
N ARG A 175 -10.39 13.65 1.71
CA ARG A 175 -10.45 14.67 2.76
C ARG A 175 -11.31 14.21 3.94
N ASP A 176 -12.50 13.69 3.62
CA ASP A 176 -13.48 13.32 4.63
C ASP A 176 -12.98 12.09 5.42
N THR A 177 -12.33 11.14 4.74
CA THR A 177 -11.67 9.99 5.37
C THR A 177 -10.53 10.43 6.30
N PHE A 178 -9.68 11.36 5.87
CA PHE A 178 -8.62 11.88 6.73
C PHE A 178 -9.15 12.63 7.94
N LEU A 179 -10.08 13.54 7.75
CA LEU A 179 -10.63 14.35 8.84
C LEU A 179 -11.36 13.51 9.89
N LYS A 180 -12.07 12.46 9.46
CA LYS A 180 -12.88 11.61 10.32
C LYS A 180 -12.11 10.45 10.93
N ASP A 181 -11.33 9.76 10.11
CA ASP A 181 -10.76 8.46 10.45
C ASP A 181 -9.23 8.47 10.54
N ARG A 182 -8.58 9.62 10.24
CA ARG A 182 -7.11 9.74 10.18
C ARG A 182 -6.44 8.76 9.22
N ILE A 183 -7.11 8.46 8.11
CA ILE A 183 -6.60 7.61 7.05
C ILE A 183 -6.30 8.46 5.81
N PHE A 184 -5.04 8.49 5.40
CA PHE A 184 -4.61 9.05 4.12
C PHE A 184 -4.73 7.99 3.03
N ILE A 185 -5.66 8.20 2.11
CA ILE A 185 -5.72 7.39 0.89
C ILE A 185 -4.66 7.92 -0.07
N VAL A 186 -3.72 7.06 -0.45
CA VAL A 186 -2.59 7.41 -1.32
C VAL A 186 -2.47 6.46 -2.49
N SER A 187 -2.16 7.01 -3.65
CA SER A 187 -1.75 6.26 -4.84
C SER A 187 -0.23 6.19 -4.94
N GLU A 188 0.29 5.51 -5.97
CA GLU A 188 1.74 5.36 -6.17
C GLU A 188 2.47 6.70 -6.17
N MET A 189 1.99 7.70 -6.91
CA MET A 189 2.63 9.01 -7.02
C MET A 189 2.67 9.73 -5.67
N ASN A 190 1.57 9.72 -4.93
CA ASN A 190 1.48 10.39 -3.64
C ASN A 190 2.32 9.70 -2.57
N LEU A 191 2.32 8.37 -2.54
CA LEU A 191 3.16 7.60 -1.63
C LEU A 191 4.64 7.83 -1.96
N TYR A 192 5.01 7.80 -3.24
CA TYR A 192 6.39 8.07 -3.67
C TYR A 192 6.90 9.44 -3.18
N ALA A 193 6.07 10.48 -3.30
CA ALA A 193 6.40 11.83 -2.80
C ALA A 193 6.56 11.85 -1.27
N ALA A 194 5.68 11.18 -0.53
CA ALA A 194 5.79 11.06 0.92
C ALA A 194 7.08 10.33 1.34
N LEU A 195 7.40 9.20 0.70
CA LEU A 195 8.62 8.45 0.97
C LEU A 195 9.89 9.25 0.66
N ARG A 196 9.85 10.11 -0.36
CA ARG A 196 10.96 11.02 -0.66
C ARG A 196 11.23 12.01 0.47
N ILE A 197 10.18 12.55 1.08
CA ILE A 197 10.31 13.45 2.23
C ILE A 197 10.91 12.69 3.42
N VAL A 198 10.43 11.49 3.70
CA VAL A 198 10.96 10.64 4.78
C VAL A 198 12.46 10.34 4.56
N ASN A 199 12.87 10.00 3.34
CA ASN A 199 14.29 9.78 3.03
C ASN A 199 15.15 11.02 3.28
N VAL A 200 14.66 12.22 2.92
CA VAL A 200 15.38 13.48 3.19
C VAL A 200 15.52 13.69 4.69
N THR A 201 14.48 13.44 5.47
CA THR A 201 14.50 13.56 6.93
C THR A 201 15.56 12.62 7.55
N TRP A 202 15.59 11.35 7.13
CA TRP A 202 16.59 10.39 7.61
C TRP A 202 18.03 10.82 7.28
N ARG A 203 18.29 11.33 6.09
CA ARG A 203 19.62 11.86 5.73
C ARG A 203 20.05 12.98 6.66
N GLN A 204 19.14 13.88 7.03
CA GLN A 204 19.43 14.97 7.98
C GLN A 204 19.74 14.43 9.38
N ILE A 205 18.96 13.45 9.85
CA ILE A 205 19.21 12.79 11.15
C ILE A 205 20.59 12.14 11.17
N GLU A 206 20.95 11.38 10.15
CA GLU A 206 22.26 10.71 10.03
C GLU A 206 23.41 11.70 10.00
N GLN A 207 23.27 12.81 9.26
CA GLN A 207 24.27 13.88 9.23
C GLN A 207 24.46 14.51 10.62
N ASN A 208 23.37 14.85 11.32
CA ASN A 208 23.44 15.42 12.65
C ASN A 208 24.10 14.46 13.66
N LYS A 209 23.79 13.17 13.59
CA LYS A 209 24.46 12.15 14.43
C LYS A 209 25.94 12.01 14.13
N SER A 210 26.36 12.21 12.90
CA SER A 210 27.77 12.19 12.49
C SER A 210 28.52 13.40 13.04
N TYR A 211 27.93 14.58 12.99
CA TYR A 211 28.52 15.79 13.59
C TYR A 211 28.67 15.68 15.12
N ALA A 212 27.66 15.14 15.80
CA ALA A 212 27.71 14.97 17.26
C ALA A 212 28.76 13.96 17.75
N LYS A 213 29.30 13.12 16.86
CA LYS A 213 30.37 12.15 17.18
C LYS A 213 31.79 12.75 17.01
N VAL A 214 31.91 13.90 16.35
CA VAL A 214 33.21 14.53 16.02
C VAL A 214 33.59 15.57 17.07
N PHE A 215 32.66 16.00 17.91
CA PHE A 215 32.84 16.89 19.05
C PHE A 215 32.57 16.15 20.37
#